data_032517d7679461943bd7f1cc33f7871a
#
_entry.id   032517d7679461943bd7f1cc33f7871a
#
_cell.length_a   1.000
_cell.length_b   1.000
_cell.length_c   1.000
_cell.angle_alpha   90.00
_cell.angle_beta   90.00
_cell.angle_gamma   90.00
#
_symmetry.space_group_name_H-M   'P 1'
#
loop_
_entity.id
_entity.type
_entity.pdbx_description
1 polymer ?
#
loop_
_entity_poly.entity_id
_entity_poly.type
_entity_poly.pdbx_seq_one_letter_code
_entity_poly.pdbx_strand_id
1 'polypeptide(L)'
;ALAASIDGHMQFVANQENENTGTLEIDMNASFLINDGQHRKAAIDAAIAEDETLREETISIVLYRDQGLQRSQQMFTDLNKHAVTTSKSLNTLYESKDPVALLTKKTIDSIPFLRKYTDKEKDNLSKYSSNIFTLNTFYEANKRIYKAIKNPQKAEQMIHSYWKNVVINMREWNEM
;
A
#
# COMPACT_ATOMS: atom_id res chain seq x y z
N ALA A 1 -5.07 19.09 -4.42
CA ALA A 1 -4.41 18.44 -5.54
C ALA A 1 -4.56 16.92 -5.46
N LEU A 2 -4.48 16.23 -6.57
CA LEU A 2 -4.33 14.78 -6.68
C LEU A 2 -2.86 14.46 -6.93
N ALA A 3 -2.41 13.27 -6.54
CA ALA A 3 -1.10 12.76 -6.91
C ALA A 3 -1.25 11.41 -7.60
N ALA A 4 -0.66 11.27 -8.78
CA ALA A 4 -0.74 10.05 -9.57
C ALA A 4 0.61 9.67 -10.17
N SER A 5 0.86 8.38 -10.31
CA SER A 5 1.96 7.83 -11.11
C SER A 5 1.47 7.45 -12.49
N ILE A 6 2.31 7.64 -13.49
CA ILE A 6 2.06 7.25 -14.88
C ILE A 6 2.97 6.06 -15.22
N ASP A 7 2.35 4.93 -15.52
CA ASP A 7 3.03 3.76 -16.10
C ASP A 7 2.82 3.80 -17.62
N GLY A 8 3.87 4.16 -18.34
CA GLY A 8 3.88 4.34 -19.77
C GLY A 8 4.88 5.38 -20.23
N HIS A 9 4.93 5.58 -21.56
CA HIS A 9 5.81 6.60 -22.12
C HIS A 9 5.24 7.99 -21.84
N MET A 10 6.10 8.90 -21.33
CA MET A 10 5.79 10.31 -21.15
C MET A 10 7.02 11.15 -21.50
N GLN A 11 6.76 12.29 -22.14
CA GLN A 11 7.80 13.25 -22.52
C GLN A 11 7.36 14.65 -22.15
N PHE A 12 8.26 15.40 -21.51
CA PHE A 12 8.05 16.81 -21.23
C PHE A 12 8.77 17.65 -22.29
N VAL A 13 8.02 18.53 -22.96
CA VAL A 13 8.54 19.48 -23.96
C VAL A 13 8.52 20.86 -23.33
N ALA A 14 9.68 21.35 -22.92
CA ALA A 14 9.82 22.63 -22.26
C ALA A 14 9.51 23.81 -23.21
N ASN A 15 8.97 24.90 -22.65
CA ASN A 15 8.79 26.12 -23.36
C ASN A 15 10.15 26.85 -23.57
N GLN A 16 10.26 27.58 -24.67
CA GLN A 16 11.48 28.33 -25.00
C GLN A 16 11.84 29.40 -23.96
N GLU A 17 10.86 30.02 -23.32
CA GLU A 17 11.06 31.10 -22.37
C GLU A 17 11.31 30.61 -20.93
N ASN A 18 10.85 29.40 -20.58
CA ASN A 18 11.02 28.87 -19.24
C ASN A 18 11.04 27.33 -19.26
N GLU A 19 12.19 26.77 -18.97
CA GLU A 19 12.41 25.31 -18.94
C GLU A 19 11.55 24.55 -17.91
N ASN A 20 11.03 25.26 -16.91
CA ASN A 20 10.17 24.65 -15.88
C ASN A 20 8.70 24.61 -16.27
N THR A 21 8.33 25.17 -17.42
CA THR A 21 6.98 25.15 -17.98
C THR A 21 7.00 24.53 -19.36
N GLY A 22 5.91 23.85 -19.75
CA GLY A 22 5.88 23.20 -21.05
C GLY A 22 4.66 22.32 -21.23
N THR A 23 4.72 21.49 -22.24
CA THR A 23 3.70 20.48 -22.57
C THR A 23 4.15 19.10 -22.12
N LEU A 24 3.29 18.39 -21.42
CA LEU A 24 3.51 17.00 -21.06
C LEU A 24 2.74 16.09 -22.03
N GLU A 25 3.48 15.36 -22.85
CA GLU A 25 2.93 14.36 -23.77
C GLU A 25 2.90 13.00 -23.08
N ILE A 26 1.75 12.34 -23.09
CA ILE A 26 1.54 11.05 -22.42
C ILE A 26 0.94 10.09 -23.45
N ASP A 27 1.48 8.87 -23.53
CA ASP A 27 0.95 7.82 -24.39
C ASP A 27 -0.51 7.51 -24.03
N MET A 28 -1.36 7.35 -25.02
CA MET A 28 -2.79 7.02 -24.83
C MET A 28 -3.01 5.69 -24.13
N ASN A 29 -2.04 4.78 -24.19
CA ASN A 29 -2.07 3.48 -23.50
C ASN A 29 -1.46 3.55 -22.09
N ALA A 30 -0.98 4.71 -21.64
CA ALA A 30 -0.41 4.84 -20.31
C ALA A 30 -1.47 4.63 -19.22
N SER A 31 -1.09 3.89 -18.19
CA SER A 31 -1.94 3.67 -17.02
C SER A 31 -1.65 4.71 -15.94
N PHE A 32 -2.71 5.21 -15.31
CA PHE A 32 -2.61 6.16 -14.21
C PHE A 32 -2.93 5.46 -12.89
N LEU A 33 -1.99 5.50 -11.95
CA LEU A 33 -2.21 5.02 -10.59
C LEU A 33 -2.30 6.21 -9.63
N ILE A 34 -3.44 6.40 -9.01
CA ILE A 34 -3.64 7.48 -8.03
C ILE A 34 -2.94 7.11 -6.73
N ASN A 35 -1.90 7.85 -6.36
CA ASN A 35 -1.11 7.63 -5.15
C ASN A 35 -1.70 8.36 -3.93
N ASP A 36 -2.30 9.53 -4.15
CA ASP A 36 -3.07 10.29 -3.15
C ASP A 36 -4.27 10.97 -3.79
N GLY A 37 -5.36 11.00 -3.04
CA GLY A 37 -6.59 11.69 -3.42
C GLY A 37 -7.69 10.79 -4.00
N GLN A 38 -7.68 9.47 -3.76
CA GLN A 38 -8.73 8.55 -4.24
C GLN A 38 -10.14 9.00 -3.79
N HIS A 39 -10.29 9.43 -2.54
CA HIS A 39 -11.56 9.94 -2.02
C HIS A 39 -11.97 11.25 -2.71
N ARG A 40 -11.00 12.12 -3.03
CA ARG A 40 -11.26 13.37 -3.79
C ARG A 40 -11.69 13.06 -5.21
N LYS A 41 -11.02 12.10 -5.88
CA LYS A 41 -11.45 11.64 -7.20
C LYS A 41 -12.89 11.14 -7.17
N ALA A 42 -13.22 10.25 -6.22
CA ALA A 42 -14.56 9.71 -6.10
C ALA A 42 -15.62 10.82 -5.84
N ALA A 43 -15.28 11.81 -5.02
CA ALA A 43 -16.14 12.97 -4.77
C ALA A 43 -16.31 13.85 -6.03
N ILE A 44 -15.25 14.04 -6.82
CA ILE A 44 -15.30 14.78 -8.09
C ILE A 44 -16.15 14.02 -9.10
N ASP A 45 -15.97 12.70 -9.25
CA ASP A 45 -16.78 11.87 -10.15
C ASP A 45 -18.28 11.96 -9.79
N ALA A 46 -18.61 11.92 -8.48
CA ALA A 46 -19.98 12.06 -8.02
C ALA A 46 -20.54 13.47 -8.29
N ALA A 47 -19.77 14.52 -8.04
CA ALA A 47 -20.18 15.90 -8.30
C ALA A 47 -20.41 16.16 -9.79
N ILE A 48 -19.55 15.66 -10.68
CA ILE A 48 -19.74 15.77 -12.14
C ILE A 48 -20.98 15.01 -12.60
N ALA A 49 -21.32 13.88 -11.94
CA ALA A 49 -22.53 13.14 -12.25
C ALA A 49 -23.81 13.88 -11.86
N GLU A 50 -23.75 14.76 -10.84
CA GLU A 50 -24.87 15.62 -10.42
C GLU A 50 -24.94 16.93 -11.21
N ASP A 51 -23.77 17.49 -11.55
CA ASP A 51 -23.67 18.75 -12.29
C ASP A 51 -22.60 18.64 -13.38
N GLU A 52 -23.02 18.45 -14.61
CA GLU A 52 -22.15 18.25 -15.78
C GLU A 52 -21.31 19.51 -16.12
N THR A 53 -21.71 20.69 -15.67
CA THR A 53 -20.94 21.93 -15.90
C THR A 53 -19.59 21.92 -15.21
N LEU A 54 -19.44 21.13 -14.15
CA LEU A 54 -18.16 20.95 -13.43
C LEU A 54 -17.06 20.27 -14.25
N ARG A 55 -17.38 19.72 -15.42
CA ARG A 55 -16.37 19.16 -16.34
C ARG A 55 -15.41 20.20 -16.90
N GLU A 56 -15.85 21.46 -16.95
CA GLU A 56 -15.03 22.58 -17.42
C GLU A 56 -14.09 23.14 -16.33
N GLU A 57 -14.26 22.68 -15.08
CA GLU A 57 -13.42 23.11 -13.97
C GLU A 57 -12.04 22.40 -14.00
N THR A 58 -11.05 23.10 -13.48
CA THR A 58 -9.67 22.63 -13.45
C THR A 58 -9.22 22.23 -12.04
N ILE A 59 -8.44 21.16 -11.95
CA ILE A 59 -7.80 20.74 -10.70
C ILE A 59 -6.29 20.58 -10.87
N SER A 60 -5.56 20.83 -9.78
CA SER A 60 -4.12 20.58 -9.76
C SER A 60 -3.83 19.09 -9.56
N ILE A 61 -3.01 18.52 -10.43
CA ILE A 61 -2.53 17.14 -10.33
C ILE A 61 -1.00 17.14 -10.31
N VAL A 62 -0.41 16.41 -9.39
CA VAL A 62 1.02 16.10 -9.38
C VAL A 62 1.22 14.75 -10.05
N LEU A 63 1.96 14.72 -11.14
CA LEU A 63 2.23 13.52 -11.90
C LEU A 63 3.66 13.04 -11.67
N TYR A 64 3.83 11.76 -11.39
CA TYR A 64 5.12 11.12 -11.23
C TYR A 64 5.30 10.05 -12.32
N ARG A 65 6.50 9.99 -12.87
CA ARG A 65 6.85 8.88 -13.76
C ARG A 65 6.96 7.61 -12.93
N ASP A 66 6.19 6.58 -13.27
CA ASP A 66 6.28 5.28 -12.63
C ASP A 66 7.61 4.61 -13.02
N GLN A 67 8.32 4.12 -12.02
CA GLN A 67 9.56 3.34 -12.18
C GLN A 67 9.39 1.92 -11.60
N GLY A 68 8.16 1.47 -11.56
CA GLY A 68 7.75 0.16 -11.08
C GLY A 68 6.86 0.19 -9.85
N LEU A 69 6.05 -0.86 -9.70
CA LEU A 69 5.03 -1.02 -8.67
C LEU A 69 5.55 -0.76 -7.24
N GLN A 70 6.78 -1.21 -6.93
CA GLN A 70 7.39 -0.99 -5.61
C GLN A 70 7.59 0.49 -5.29
N ARG A 71 7.98 1.28 -6.28
CA ARG A 71 8.19 2.72 -6.08
C ARG A 71 6.87 3.46 -5.92
N SER A 72 5.86 3.11 -6.68
CA SER A 72 4.52 3.68 -6.54
C SER A 72 3.89 3.34 -5.19
N GLN A 73 4.07 2.11 -4.69
CA GLN A 73 3.66 1.70 -3.35
C GLN A 73 4.42 2.46 -2.25
N GLN A 74 5.73 2.65 -2.42
CA GLN A 74 6.52 3.43 -1.47
C GLN A 74 6.08 4.90 -1.46
N MET A 75 5.83 5.49 -2.62
CA MET A 75 5.34 6.86 -2.74
C MET A 75 3.96 7.03 -2.09
N PHE A 76 3.05 6.06 -2.28
CA PHE A 76 1.77 6.04 -1.57
C PHE A 76 1.98 6.09 -0.05
N THR A 77 2.88 5.26 0.47
CA THR A 77 3.21 5.24 1.89
C THR A 77 3.77 6.59 2.36
N ASP A 78 4.72 7.15 1.63
CA ASP A 78 5.39 8.41 2.00
C ASP A 78 4.42 9.61 1.95
N LEU A 79 3.55 9.70 0.95
CA LEU A 79 2.54 10.76 0.82
C LEU A 79 1.47 10.68 1.91
N ASN A 80 1.05 9.47 2.27
CA ASN A 80 0.02 9.27 3.28
C ASN A 80 0.54 9.31 4.72
N LYS A 81 1.84 9.13 4.93
CA LYS A 81 2.47 9.10 6.26
C LYS A 81 2.28 10.39 7.07
N HIS A 82 2.05 11.49 6.39
CA HIS A 82 1.93 12.82 7.00
C HIS A 82 0.53 13.46 6.85
N ALA A 83 -0.36 12.91 6.05
CA ALA A 83 -1.61 13.58 5.69
C ALA A 83 -2.83 13.15 6.53
N VAL A 84 -2.95 11.88 6.86
CA VAL A 84 -3.98 11.31 7.77
C VAL A 84 -3.34 10.11 8.40
N THR A 85 -3.67 9.81 9.65
CA THR A 85 -3.19 8.59 10.35
C THR A 85 -3.67 7.35 9.60
N THR A 86 -2.92 6.97 8.54
CA THR A 86 -3.12 5.66 7.91
C THR A 86 -2.89 4.58 8.97
N SER A 87 -3.68 3.54 8.93
CA SER A 87 -3.51 2.43 9.86
C SER A 87 -2.08 1.87 9.75
N LYS A 88 -1.53 1.41 10.86
CA LYS A 88 -0.21 0.77 10.87
C LYS A 88 -0.19 -0.49 9.99
N SER A 89 -1.31 -1.21 9.92
CA SER A 89 -1.49 -2.35 9.03
C SER A 89 -1.34 -1.96 7.56
N LEU A 90 -2.00 -0.87 7.16
CA LEU A 90 -1.92 -0.35 5.79
C LEU A 90 -0.50 0.14 5.46
N ASN A 91 0.15 0.84 6.40
CA ASN A 91 1.55 1.24 6.24
C ASN A 91 2.47 0.03 6.07
N THR A 92 2.29 -1.03 6.87
CA THR A 92 3.05 -2.28 6.74
C THR A 92 2.77 -2.98 5.41
N LEU A 93 1.51 -2.95 4.93
CA LEU A 93 1.12 -3.56 3.66
C LEU A 93 1.89 -2.95 2.47
N TYR A 94 1.98 -1.62 2.43
CA TYR A 94 2.64 -0.90 1.35
C TYR A 94 4.15 -0.67 1.57
N GLU A 95 4.67 -1.02 2.75
CA GLU A 95 6.11 -0.90 3.03
C GLU A 95 6.93 -1.86 2.15
N SER A 96 7.92 -1.34 1.42
CA SER A 96 8.73 -2.09 0.46
C SER A 96 10.22 -2.15 0.79
N LYS A 97 10.68 -1.44 1.83
CA LYS A 97 12.10 -1.35 2.20
C LYS A 97 12.41 -2.04 3.53
N ASP A 98 11.43 -2.09 4.45
CA ASP A 98 11.63 -2.73 5.76
C ASP A 98 11.65 -4.25 5.61
N PRO A 99 12.78 -4.92 5.89
CA PRO A 99 12.90 -6.37 5.77
C PRO A 99 11.91 -7.13 6.67
N VAL A 100 11.52 -6.57 7.81
CA VAL A 100 10.54 -7.19 8.71
C VAL A 100 9.14 -7.12 8.12
N ALA A 101 8.77 -6.01 7.49
CA ALA A 101 7.49 -5.87 6.81
C ALA A 101 7.37 -6.84 5.64
N LEU A 102 8.41 -6.94 4.80
CA LEU A 102 8.48 -7.87 3.68
C LEU A 102 8.36 -9.32 4.14
N LEU A 103 9.13 -9.69 5.17
CA LEU A 103 9.10 -11.02 5.77
C LEU A 103 7.74 -11.36 6.36
N THR A 104 7.11 -10.39 7.04
CA THR A 104 5.77 -10.57 7.62
C THR A 104 4.72 -10.85 6.55
N LYS A 105 4.70 -10.06 5.48
CA LYS A 105 3.79 -10.27 4.35
C LYS A 105 4.01 -11.65 3.72
N LYS A 106 5.25 -12.00 3.42
CA LYS A 106 5.62 -13.31 2.85
C LYS A 106 5.17 -14.47 3.73
N THR A 107 5.37 -14.36 5.06
CA THR A 107 4.97 -15.41 6.01
C THR A 107 3.45 -15.57 6.05
N ILE A 108 2.69 -14.48 6.13
CA ILE A 108 1.22 -14.53 6.15
C ILE A 108 0.69 -15.13 4.84
N ASP A 109 1.19 -14.69 3.69
CA ASP A 109 0.72 -15.17 2.39
C ASP A 109 1.05 -16.64 2.13
N SER A 110 2.12 -17.16 2.73
CA SER A 110 2.53 -18.57 2.61
C SER A 110 1.74 -19.54 3.49
N ILE A 111 1.04 -19.06 4.53
CA ILE A 111 0.27 -19.90 5.46
C ILE A 111 -1.23 -19.65 5.22
N PRO A 112 -1.99 -20.61 4.64
CA PRO A 112 -3.37 -20.39 4.21
C PRO A 112 -4.29 -19.85 5.30
N PHE A 113 -4.18 -20.34 6.52
CA PHE A 113 -4.97 -19.87 7.67
C PHE A 113 -4.70 -18.39 7.96
N LEU A 114 -3.43 -17.99 8.07
CA LEU A 114 -3.07 -16.61 8.35
C LEU A 114 -3.50 -15.68 7.21
N ARG A 115 -3.34 -16.12 5.97
CA ARG A 115 -3.78 -15.36 4.79
C ARG A 115 -5.29 -15.11 4.80
N LYS A 116 -6.09 -16.11 5.23
CA LYS A 116 -7.56 -16.02 5.27
C LYS A 116 -8.06 -15.09 6.38
N TYR A 117 -7.43 -15.14 7.56
CA TYR A 117 -7.95 -14.50 8.77
C TYR A 117 -7.20 -13.26 9.23
N THR A 118 -6.32 -12.68 8.39
CA THR A 118 -5.60 -11.44 8.70
C THR A 118 -6.19 -10.25 7.96
N ASP A 119 -6.65 -9.24 8.71
CA ASP A 119 -6.99 -7.93 8.17
C ASP A 119 -5.70 -7.17 7.84
N LYS A 120 -5.53 -6.82 6.56
CA LYS A 120 -4.33 -6.13 6.08
C LYS A 120 -4.45 -4.61 6.09
N GLU A 121 -5.63 -4.09 6.39
CA GLU A 121 -5.93 -2.66 6.29
C GLU A 121 -6.18 -2.00 7.64
N LYS A 122 -6.81 -2.69 8.57
CA LYS A 122 -7.22 -2.14 9.87
C LYS A 122 -6.24 -2.49 10.98
N ASP A 123 -6.13 -1.60 11.98
CA ASP A 123 -5.34 -1.84 13.19
C ASP A 123 -6.18 -2.48 14.31
N ASN A 124 -7.49 -2.26 14.27
CA ASN A 124 -8.43 -2.82 15.24
C ASN A 124 -9.54 -3.57 14.51
N LEU A 125 -9.83 -4.77 14.99
CA LEU A 125 -10.92 -5.58 14.48
C LEU A 125 -12.23 -5.19 15.18
N SER A 126 -13.32 -5.13 14.42
CA SER A 126 -14.66 -4.95 14.98
C SER A 126 -15.10 -6.24 15.69
N LYS A 127 -16.08 -6.12 16.60
CA LYS A 127 -16.65 -7.27 17.32
C LYS A 127 -17.18 -8.39 16.41
N TYR A 128 -17.60 -8.04 15.19
CA TYR A 128 -18.16 -8.96 14.20
C TYR A 128 -17.23 -9.21 13.03
N SER A 129 -15.93 -8.95 13.19
CA SER A 129 -14.95 -9.24 12.15
C SER A 129 -14.82 -10.73 11.91
N SER A 130 -14.78 -11.16 10.66
CA SER A 130 -14.35 -12.50 10.27
C SER A 130 -12.85 -12.73 10.40
N ASN A 131 -12.07 -11.64 10.49
CA ASN A 131 -10.64 -11.70 10.74
C ASN A 131 -10.37 -11.78 12.24
N ILE A 132 -9.32 -12.49 12.62
CA ILE A 132 -8.88 -12.66 14.02
C ILE A 132 -7.55 -11.95 14.31
N PHE A 133 -6.86 -11.48 13.29
CA PHE A 133 -5.60 -10.75 13.40
C PHE A 133 -5.60 -9.51 12.53
N THR A 134 -4.68 -8.58 12.84
CA THR A 134 -4.30 -7.49 11.95
C THR A 134 -2.87 -7.69 11.46
N LEU A 135 -2.54 -7.17 10.29
CA LEU A 135 -1.17 -7.23 9.74
C LEU A 135 -0.16 -6.59 10.70
N ASN A 136 -0.55 -5.47 11.34
CA ASN A 136 0.30 -4.80 12.33
C ASN A 136 0.63 -5.69 13.54
N THR A 137 -0.30 -6.53 14.00
CA THR A 137 -0.05 -7.46 15.11
C THR A 137 1.09 -8.44 14.75
N PHE A 138 1.05 -9.00 13.54
CA PHE A 138 2.12 -9.88 13.07
C PHE A 138 3.44 -9.14 12.87
N TYR A 139 3.40 -7.93 12.32
CA TYR A 139 4.59 -7.11 12.15
C TYR A 139 5.29 -6.84 13.48
N GLU A 140 4.57 -6.41 14.50
CA GLU A 140 5.14 -6.13 15.83
C GLU A 140 5.69 -7.40 16.51
N ALA A 141 5.01 -8.54 16.36
CA ALA A 141 5.50 -9.83 16.87
C ALA A 141 6.79 -10.25 16.14
N ASN A 142 6.79 -10.22 14.83
CA ASN A 142 7.95 -10.60 14.01
C ASN A 142 9.14 -9.67 14.23
N LYS A 143 8.90 -8.39 14.43
CA LYS A 143 9.94 -7.39 14.74
C LYS A 143 10.71 -7.73 16.02
N ARG A 144 10.02 -8.26 17.04
CA ARG A 144 10.67 -8.71 18.28
C ARG A 144 11.55 -9.93 18.04
N ILE A 145 11.05 -10.91 17.28
CA ILE A 145 11.82 -12.13 16.93
C ILE A 145 13.03 -11.75 16.06
N TYR A 146 12.82 -10.91 15.05
CA TYR A 146 13.86 -10.47 14.12
C TYR A 146 15.00 -9.73 14.83
N LYS A 147 14.68 -8.88 15.81
CA LYS A 147 15.69 -8.18 16.62
C LYS A 147 16.51 -9.12 17.50
N ALA A 148 15.94 -10.23 17.96
CA ALA A 148 16.63 -11.19 18.81
C ALA A 148 17.62 -12.07 18.01
N ILE A 149 17.45 -12.17 16.69
CA ILE A 149 18.23 -13.04 15.82
C ILE A 149 19.10 -12.19 14.90
N LYS A 150 20.44 -12.22 15.12
CA LYS A 150 21.38 -11.39 14.34
C LYS A 150 21.48 -11.77 12.85
N ASN A 151 21.13 -13.00 12.48
CA ASN A 151 21.22 -13.49 11.11
C ASN A 151 19.84 -13.41 10.43
N PRO A 152 19.69 -12.63 9.34
CA PRO A 152 18.42 -12.43 8.65
C PRO A 152 17.79 -13.72 8.11
N GLN A 153 18.59 -14.63 7.54
CA GLN A 153 18.08 -15.89 6.97
C GLN A 153 17.58 -16.83 8.08
N LYS A 154 18.27 -16.88 9.22
CA LYS A 154 17.81 -17.63 10.40
C LYS A 154 16.53 -17.02 10.99
N ALA A 155 16.43 -15.69 11.01
CA ALA A 155 15.23 -15.01 11.47
C ALA A 155 14.01 -15.34 10.58
N GLU A 156 14.17 -15.33 9.27
CA GLU A 156 13.14 -15.71 8.31
C GLU A 156 12.65 -17.15 8.53
N GLN A 157 13.59 -18.10 8.60
CA GLN A 157 13.24 -19.51 8.85
C GLN A 157 12.54 -19.72 10.18
N MET A 158 13.02 -19.06 11.24
CA MET A 158 12.44 -19.15 12.58
C MET A 158 11.02 -18.60 12.59
N ILE A 159 10.78 -17.41 12.04
CA ILE A 159 9.47 -16.76 12.01
C ILE A 159 8.48 -17.61 11.22
N HIS A 160 8.86 -18.10 10.04
CA HIS A 160 7.99 -18.95 9.24
C HIS A 160 7.64 -20.25 9.98
N SER A 161 8.65 -20.95 10.53
CA SER A 161 8.43 -22.19 11.28
C SER A 161 7.61 -21.98 12.54
N TYR A 162 7.84 -20.89 13.27
CA TYR A 162 7.08 -20.52 14.44
C TYR A 162 5.59 -20.39 14.13
N TRP A 163 5.22 -19.57 13.16
CA TRP A 163 3.81 -19.36 12.82
C TRP A 163 3.15 -20.59 12.22
N LYS A 164 3.87 -21.37 11.42
CA LYS A 164 3.37 -22.66 10.92
C LYS A 164 3.05 -23.62 12.07
N ASN A 165 3.93 -23.74 13.06
CA ASN A 165 3.72 -24.59 14.22
C ASN A 165 2.58 -24.06 15.11
N VAL A 166 2.48 -22.75 15.31
CA VAL A 166 1.35 -22.15 16.05
C VAL A 166 0.02 -22.54 15.40
N VAL A 167 -0.12 -22.35 14.08
CA VAL A 167 -1.35 -22.69 13.35
C VAL A 167 -1.69 -24.17 13.49
N ILE A 168 -0.72 -25.08 13.38
CA ILE A 168 -0.95 -26.54 13.48
C ILE A 168 -1.38 -26.96 14.88
N ASN A 169 -0.85 -26.33 15.92
CA ASN A 169 -1.06 -26.76 17.31
C ASN A 169 -2.20 -26.02 18.03
N MET A 170 -2.75 -24.96 17.47
CA MET A 170 -3.91 -24.26 18.02
C MET A 170 -5.20 -24.98 17.62
N ARG A 171 -5.80 -25.72 18.55
CA ARG A 171 -7.01 -26.52 18.30
C ARG A 171 -8.18 -25.66 17.82
N GLU A 172 -8.39 -24.52 18.47
CA GLU A 172 -9.47 -23.57 18.16
C GLU A 172 -9.40 -23.04 16.74
N TRP A 173 -8.20 -22.99 16.15
CA TRP A 173 -8.00 -22.53 14.78
C TRP A 173 -8.26 -23.63 13.74
N ASN A 174 -8.14 -24.89 14.15
CA ASN A 174 -8.43 -26.02 13.28
C ASN A 174 -9.93 -26.30 13.14
N GLU A 175 -10.75 -25.73 14.03
CA GLU A 175 -12.21 -25.85 14.03
C GLU A 175 -12.91 -24.69 13.29
N MET A 176 -12.16 -23.68 12.80
CA MET A 176 -12.64 -22.52 12.03
C MET A 176 -12.61 -22.79 10.52
#